data_4f390885bbd714ea86839911731f2a7a
#
_entry.id   4f390885bbd714ea86839911731f2a7a
#
_cell.length_a   1.000
_cell.length_b   1.000
_cell.length_c   1.000
_cell.angle_alpha   90.00
_cell.angle_beta   90.00
_cell.angle_gamma   90.00
#
_symmetry.space_group_name_H-M   'P 1'
#
loop_
_entity.id
_entity.type
_entity.pdbx_description
1 polymer ?
#
loop_
_entity_poly.entity_id
_entity_poly.type
_entity_poly.pdbx_seq_one_letter_code
_entity_poly.pdbx_strand_id
1 'polypeptide(L)'
;KHRKAPAEMGAAAFLCLLLPLCVHSATAAIGFTRSDFPQDFVFGAGTSAYQYEGAVTEDGRSPSIWDTFTHAGKMSDKSTGDVAADGYHKYMEDAKLISETGLEAYRFSISWSRLIPSGTGAVSPKGLEYYNNFIDELVKYGIQVHITLHHLDLPQIIEDKYGGWLSPRIVKDFTAYADVCFREFGDRVASWTTMNEPNIGVVGSYDNGVFPPARCSDQFGVTKCTAGDSTVEPYIAAHNTLMAHASVFYLYRQKYQPIQKGIVGINIYSYWSYPLTNLTVDFEATQRCKDFLFGWILDPLVFGDYPEVMKKNVGSRLPPFTKNQSELIKGSLDFIGINHYYSLYVNDLPLGTGARDYGADMSIQYRGKYLFLLIVILGVLLNH
;
A
#
# COMPACT_ATOMS: atom_id res chain seq x y z
N LYS A 1 -53.20 -66.71 8.46
CA LYS A 1 -53.76 -65.49 9.08
C LYS A 1 -52.68 -64.42 8.96
N HIS A 2 -52.78 -63.59 7.94
CA HIS A 2 -51.89 -62.44 7.66
C HIS A 2 -52.34 -61.25 8.50
N ARG A 3 -51.42 -60.64 9.23
CA ARG A 3 -51.59 -59.27 9.72
C ARG A 3 -50.73 -58.33 8.87
N LYS A 4 -51.41 -57.39 8.24
CA LYS A 4 -50.80 -56.25 7.52
C LYS A 4 -50.26 -55.26 8.56
N ALA A 5 -49.08 -54.75 8.33
CA ALA A 5 -48.49 -53.59 9.04
C ALA A 5 -49.08 -52.28 8.50
N PRO A 6 -49.24 -51.23 9.32
CA PRO A 6 -49.74 -49.94 8.87
C PRO A 6 -48.65 -49.12 8.21
N ALA A 7 -49.06 -48.29 7.23
CA ALA A 7 -48.26 -47.53 6.32
C ALA A 7 -47.46 -46.42 7.00
N GLU A 8 -46.23 -46.30 6.55
CA GLU A 8 -45.37 -45.10 6.74
C GLU A 8 -45.96 -43.89 6.01
N MET A 9 -46.60 -43.02 6.75
CA MET A 9 -47.11 -41.74 6.24
C MET A 9 -46.83 -40.64 7.26
N GLY A 10 -45.56 -40.40 7.53
CA GLY A 10 -45.14 -39.40 8.51
C GLY A 10 -43.90 -38.56 8.17
N ALA A 11 -43.05 -39.06 7.28
CA ALA A 11 -41.76 -38.39 7.04
C ALA A 11 -41.81 -37.34 5.91
N ALA A 12 -42.68 -37.53 4.90
CA ALA A 12 -42.77 -36.64 3.77
C ALA A 12 -43.51 -35.31 4.05
N ALA A 13 -44.46 -35.33 5.01
CA ALA A 13 -45.20 -34.12 5.38
C ALA A 13 -44.38 -33.14 6.27
N PHE A 14 -43.42 -33.68 7.02
CA PHE A 14 -42.54 -32.86 7.86
C PHE A 14 -41.42 -32.16 7.04
N LEU A 15 -40.97 -32.74 5.92
CA LEU A 15 -39.97 -32.18 5.07
C LEU A 15 -40.53 -30.99 4.21
N CYS A 16 -41.80 -31.05 3.85
CA CYS A 16 -42.43 -29.96 3.07
C CYS A 16 -42.80 -28.71 3.88
N LEU A 17 -42.86 -28.82 5.23
CA LEU A 17 -43.12 -27.69 6.13
C LEU A 17 -41.83 -26.96 6.58
N LEU A 18 -40.66 -27.60 6.46
CA LEU A 18 -39.39 -26.97 6.78
C LEU A 18 -38.71 -26.23 5.62
N LEU A 19 -39.07 -26.57 4.38
CA LEU A 19 -38.59 -25.86 3.18
C LEU A 19 -38.99 -24.36 3.10
N PRO A 20 -40.23 -23.94 3.45
CA PRO A 20 -40.61 -22.53 3.42
C PRO A 20 -39.95 -21.71 4.57
N LEU A 21 -39.59 -22.35 5.70
CA LEU A 21 -38.92 -21.68 6.82
C LEU A 21 -37.44 -21.45 6.56
N CYS A 22 -36.78 -22.32 5.79
CA CYS A 22 -35.40 -22.10 5.37
C CYS A 22 -35.25 -21.04 4.26
N VAL A 23 -36.30 -20.80 3.47
CA VAL A 23 -36.27 -19.79 2.40
C VAL A 23 -36.51 -18.37 2.94
N HIS A 24 -37.12 -18.21 4.12
CA HIS A 24 -37.31 -16.90 4.77
C HIS A 24 -36.16 -16.46 5.70
N SER A 25 -35.16 -17.30 5.88
CA SER A 25 -33.89 -16.93 6.51
C SER A 25 -32.80 -16.57 5.49
N ALA A 26 -33.16 -16.39 4.22
CA ALA A 26 -32.34 -15.66 3.28
C ALA A 26 -32.27 -14.22 3.77
N THR A 27 -31.28 -13.99 4.64
CA THR A 27 -30.68 -12.70 4.90
C THR A 27 -31.25 -11.61 4.01
N ALA A 28 -32.00 -10.67 4.59
CA ALA A 28 -31.98 -9.34 4.06
C ALA A 28 -30.49 -8.94 4.09
N ALA A 29 -29.77 -9.20 3.01
CA ALA A 29 -28.54 -8.49 2.74
C ALA A 29 -28.96 -7.04 2.88
N ILE A 30 -28.41 -6.34 3.85
CA ILE A 30 -28.57 -4.88 3.96
C ILE A 30 -27.91 -4.40 2.67
N GLY A 31 -28.68 -4.33 1.60
CA GLY A 31 -28.25 -3.86 0.31
C GLY A 31 -28.05 -2.36 0.44
N PHE A 32 -26.78 -1.93 0.56
CA PHE A 32 -26.46 -0.52 0.44
C PHE A 32 -26.83 -0.08 -0.98
N THR A 33 -27.44 1.11 -1.06
CA THR A 33 -27.78 1.78 -2.31
C THR A 33 -26.94 3.05 -2.45
N ARG A 34 -26.88 3.66 -3.60
CA ARG A 34 -26.17 4.93 -3.80
C ARG A 34 -26.66 6.03 -2.85
N SER A 35 -27.93 6.02 -2.48
CA SER A 35 -28.54 7.01 -1.56
C SER A 35 -28.10 6.88 -0.09
N ASP A 36 -27.47 5.78 0.28
CA ASP A 36 -26.91 5.59 1.63
C ASP A 36 -25.56 6.32 1.82
N PHE A 37 -24.99 6.87 0.74
CA PHE A 37 -23.73 7.58 0.71
C PHE A 37 -23.93 9.06 0.38
N PRO A 38 -23.03 9.97 0.84
CA PRO A 38 -23.03 11.36 0.44
C PRO A 38 -23.05 11.52 -1.09
N GLN A 39 -23.60 12.64 -1.56
CA GLN A 39 -23.78 12.89 -2.99
C GLN A 39 -22.43 12.98 -3.74
N ASP A 40 -21.41 13.49 -3.06
CA ASP A 40 -20.03 13.66 -3.51
C ASP A 40 -19.13 12.45 -3.25
N PHE A 41 -19.70 11.35 -2.69
CA PHE A 41 -18.95 10.12 -2.48
C PHE A 41 -18.65 9.45 -3.83
N VAL A 42 -17.38 9.15 -4.08
CA VAL A 42 -16.90 8.56 -5.33
C VAL A 42 -16.58 7.08 -5.15
N PHE A 43 -17.18 6.22 -5.97
CA PHE A 43 -16.87 4.79 -6.00
C PHE A 43 -15.78 4.52 -7.03
N GLY A 44 -14.75 3.79 -6.63
CA GLY A 44 -13.63 3.50 -7.52
C GLY A 44 -12.96 2.16 -7.22
N ALA A 45 -12.02 1.82 -8.08
CA ALA A 45 -11.11 0.70 -7.88
C ALA A 45 -9.67 1.15 -8.11
N GLY A 46 -8.70 0.27 -7.79
CA GLY A 46 -7.31 0.60 -8.00
C GLY A 46 -6.43 -0.60 -8.31
N THR A 47 -5.34 -0.33 -9.03
CA THR A 47 -4.27 -1.28 -9.35
C THR A 47 -2.91 -0.64 -9.05
N SER A 48 -1.83 -1.42 -9.25
CA SER A 48 -0.47 -0.90 -9.24
C SER A 48 0.31 -1.40 -10.45
N ALA A 49 1.30 -0.63 -10.90
CA ALA A 49 2.05 -0.92 -12.12
C ALA A 49 2.64 -2.34 -12.11
N TYR A 50 3.38 -2.71 -11.06
CA TYR A 50 4.01 -4.02 -10.99
C TYR A 50 3.02 -5.19 -10.95
N GLN A 51 1.86 -5.00 -10.28
CA GLN A 51 0.84 -6.04 -10.13
C GLN A 51 -0.09 -6.17 -11.36
N TYR A 52 -0.06 -5.19 -12.27
CA TYR A 52 -1.04 -5.08 -13.34
C TYR A 52 -0.44 -5.11 -14.74
N GLU A 53 0.63 -4.32 -15.00
CA GLU A 53 1.08 -4.02 -16.35
C GLU A 53 1.66 -5.24 -17.08
N GLY A 54 2.54 -5.99 -16.43
CA GLY A 54 3.40 -6.94 -17.13
C GLY A 54 4.37 -6.26 -18.09
N ALA A 55 4.67 -6.89 -19.24
CA ALA A 55 5.53 -6.33 -20.29
C ALA A 55 6.85 -5.77 -19.74
N VAL A 56 7.47 -6.51 -18.81
CA VAL A 56 8.60 -6.01 -17.99
C VAL A 56 9.88 -5.74 -18.77
N THR A 57 10.01 -6.31 -19.97
CA THR A 57 11.18 -6.11 -20.87
C THR A 57 10.82 -5.39 -22.15
N GLU A 58 9.59 -4.89 -22.28
CA GLU A 58 9.11 -4.27 -23.52
C GLU A 58 9.33 -2.75 -23.53
N ASP A 59 9.46 -2.20 -24.73
CA ASP A 59 9.54 -0.78 -25.04
C ASP A 59 10.57 -0.01 -24.20
N GLY A 60 11.67 -0.70 -23.85
CA GLY A 60 12.80 -0.11 -23.14
C GLY A 60 12.58 0.11 -21.65
N ARG A 61 11.55 -0.51 -21.03
CA ARG A 61 11.39 -0.52 -19.57
C ARG A 61 12.63 -1.15 -18.93
N SER A 62 13.16 -0.52 -17.88
CA SER A 62 14.22 -1.10 -17.06
C SER A 62 13.65 -1.88 -15.87
N PRO A 63 14.43 -2.81 -15.26
CA PRO A 63 13.97 -3.52 -14.07
C PRO A 63 13.68 -2.58 -12.91
N SER A 64 12.61 -2.86 -12.16
CA SER A 64 12.39 -2.40 -10.80
C SER A 64 13.04 -3.36 -9.80
N ILE A 65 13.07 -2.96 -8.52
CA ILE A 65 13.54 -3.84 -7.43
C ILE A 65 12.69 -5.12 -7.33
N TRP A 66 11.40 -5.08 -7.68
CA TRP A 66 10.53 -6.27 -7.73
C TRP A 66 10.93 -7.23 -8.84
N ASP A 67 11.26 -6.75 -10.05
CA ASP A 67 11.73 -7.62 -11.13
C ASP A 67 12.98 -8.38 -10.70
N THR A 68 13.98 -7.68 -10.15
CA THR A 68 15.22 -8.30 -9.65
C THR A 68 14.94 -9.31 -8.54
N PHE A 69 14.05 -8.99 -7.60
CA PHE A 69 13.70 -9.85 -6.48
C PHE A 69 13.00 -11.14 -6.94
N THR A 70 12.00 -11.03 -7.80
CA THR A 70 11.24 -12.19 -8.27
C THR A 70 12.04 -13.07 -9.23
N HIS A 71 12.83 -12.48 -10.15
CA HIS A 71 13.73 -13.21 -11.02
C HIS A 71 14.87 -13.92 -10.28
N ALA A 72 15.28 -13.41 -9.11
CA ALA A 72 16.17 -14.13 -8.20
C ALA A 72 15.49 -15.31 -7.47
N GLY A 73 14.21 -15.58 -7.77
CA GLY A 73 13.44 -16.67 -7.17
C GLY A 73 13.15 -16.49 -5.69
N LYS A 74 13.00 -15.25 -5.23
CA LYS A 74 12.73 -14.92 -3.82
C LYS A 74 11.27 -15.14 -3.43
N MET A 75 10.34 -15.18 -4.40
CA MET A 75 8.96 -15.57 -4.14
C MET A 75 8.88 -17.06 -3.81
N SER A 76 8.03 -17.43 -2.86
CA SER A 76 7.90 -18.83 -2.40
C SER A 76 7.42 -19.77 -3.50
N ASP A 77 6.53 -19.31 -4.37
CA ASP A 77 5.96 -20.02 -5.52
C ASP A 77 6.73 -19.78 -6.84
N LYS A 78 7.81 -18.99 -6.77
CA LYS A 78 8.63 -18.59 -7.94
C LYS A 78 7.87 -17.75 -8.97
N SER A 79 6.75 -17.15 -8.62
CA SER A 79 6.03 -16.23 -9.48
C SER A 79 6.84 -14.97 -9.80
N THR A 80 6.53 -14.35 -10.93
CA THR A 80 7.10 -13.07 -11.40
C THR A 80 5.98 -12.14 -11.86
N GLY A 81 6.26 -10.85 -11.98
CA GLY A 81 5.34 -9.87 -12.54
C GLY A 81 5.43 -9.73 -14.08
N ASP A 82 6.09 -10.66 -14.78
CA ASP A 82 6.44 -10.48 -16.20
C ASP A 82 5.23 -10.31 -17.11
N VAL A 83 4.15 -11.02 -16.79
CA VAL A 83 2.86 -10.92 -17.49
C VAL A 83 1.82 -10.21 -16.64
N ALA A 84 1.78 -10.49 -15.34
CA ALA A 84 0.78 -9.95 -14.38
C ALA A 84 -0.65 -10.10 -14.93
N ALA A 85 -1.43 -9.00 -14.99
CA ALA A 85 -2.73 -8.94 -15.65
C ALA A 85 -2.64 -8.54 -17.12
N ASP A 86 -1.45 -8.39 -17.66
CA ASP A 86 -1.18 -7.96 -19.05
C ASP A 86 -1.80 -6.58 -19.38
N GLY A 87 -1.88 -5.71 -18.36
CA GLY A 87 -2.52 -4.41 -18.46
C GLY A 87 -1.82 -3.46 -19.44
N TYR A 88 -0.53 -3.66 -19.70
CA TYR A 88 0.19 -2.88 -20.69
C TYR A 88 -0.44 -3.01 -22.09
N HIS A 89 -0.93 -4.19 -22.45
CA HIS A 89 -1.58 -4.45 -23.73
C HIS A 89 -3.10 -4.30 -23.68
N LYS A 90 -3.71 -4.49 -22.48
CA LYS A 90 -5.18 -4.58 -22.31
C LYS A 90 -5.83 -3.33 -21.73
N TYR A 91 -5.09 -2.26 -21.49
CA TYR A 91 -5.61 -1.05 -20.83
C TYR A 91 -6.89 -0.48 -21.48
N MET A 92 -7.07 -0.62 -22.79
CA MET A 92 -8.28 -0.15 -23.49
C MET A 92 -9.50 -0.98 -23.12
N GLU A 93 -9.34 -2.32 -23.06
CA GLU A 93 -10.41 -3.24 -22.64
C GLU A 93 -10.75 -3.03 -21.17
N ASP A 94 -9.73 -2.84 -20.34
CA ASP A 94 -9.87 -2.63 -18.90
C ASP A 94 -10.53 -1.29 -18.58
N ALA A 95 -10.21 -0.21 -19.28
CA ALA A 95 -10.88 1.08 -19.14
C ALA A 95 -12.37 0.98 -19.47
N LYS A 96 -12.72 0.22 -20.51
CA LYS A 96 -14.11 -0.07 -20.85
C LYS A 96 -14.81 -0.87 -19.75
N LEU A 97 -14.14 -1.91 -19.22
CA LEU A 97 -14.67 -2.75 -18.13
C LEU A 97 -14.92 -1.93 -16.86
N ILE A 98 -14.02 -1.03 -16.50
CA ILE A 98 -14.18 -0.11 -15.37
C ILE A 98 -15.45 0.72 -15.53
N SER A 99 -15.67 1.29 -16.71
CA SER A 99 -16.89 2.04 -17.02
C SER A 99 -18.15 1.17 -16.98
N GLU A 100 -18.12 -0.02 -17.56
CA GLU A 100 -19.26 -0.94 -17.59
C GLU A 100 -19.66 -1.46 -16.20
N THR A 101 -18.71 -1.51 -15.25
CA THR A 101 -18.99 -1.86 -13.84
C THR A 101 -19.58 -0.69 -13.04
N GLY A 102 -19.70 0.50 -13.64
CA GLY A 102 -20.27 1.68 -13.00
C GLY A 102 -19.35 2.38 -12.00
N LEU A 103 -18.03 2.17 -12.09
CA LEU A 103 -17.06 2.88 -11.27
C LEU A 103 -16.89 4.33 -11.75
N GLU A 104 -16.76 5.24 -10.80
CA GLU A 104 -16.64 6.69 -11.04
C GLU A 104 -15.18 7.15 -11.09
N ALA A 105 -14.28 6.41 -10.42
CA ALA A 105 -12.86 6.71 -10.37
C ALA A 105 -12.00 5.46 -10.50
N TYR A 106 -10.79 5.65 -11.01
CA TYR A 106 -9.78 4.60 -11.07
C TYR A 106 -8.41 5.10 -10.64
N ARG A 107 -7.81 4.38 -9.69
CA ARG A 107 -6.46 4.65 -9.19
C ARG A 107 -5.48 3.64 -9.76
N PHE A 108 -4.38 4.10 -10.33
CA PHE A 108 -3.27 3.24 -10.76
C PHE A 108 -1.93 3.90 -10.45
N SER A 109 -0.84 3.15 -10.53
CA SER A 109 0.49 3.72 -10.34
C SER A 109 1.26 3.83 -11.66
N ILE A 110 2.17 4.80 -11.71
CA ILE A 110 3.14 4.93 -12.81
C ILE A 110 4.37 4.10 -12.46
N SER A 111 4.81 3.20 -13.34
CA SER A 111 6.11 2.56 -13.25
C SER A 111 7.21 3.56 -13.56
N TRP A 112 7.95 3.99 -12.54
CA TRP A 112 9.09 4.88 -12.73
C TRP A 112 10.11 4.26 -13.70
N SER A 113 10.34 2.95 -13.61
CA SER A 113 11.22 2.19 -14.51
C SER A 113 10.75 2.20 -15.99
N ARG A 114 9.45 2.33 -16.25
CA ARG A 114 8.90 2.44 -17.60
C ARG A 114 8.99 3.88 -18.12
N LEU A 115 8.68 4.84 -17.28
CA LEU A 115 8.66 6.24 -17.67
C LEU A 115 10.07 6.84 -17.81
N ILE A 116 10.99 6.50 -16.89
CA ILE A 116 12.38 6.97 -16.90
C ILE A 116 13.32 5.77 -16.65
N PRO A 117 13.64 4.97 -17.69
CA PRO A 117 14.38 3.71 -17.53
C PRO A 117 15.76 3.85 -16.88
N SER A 118 16.44 4.99 -17.04
CA SER A 118 17.72 5.28 -16.38
C SER A 118 17.57 5.79 -14.94
N GLY A 119 16.34 5.80 -14.41
CA GLY A 119 15.97 6.32 -13.10
C GLY A 119 15.98 7.85 -13.02
N THR A 120 16.78 8.52 -13.84
CA THR A 120 16.88 9.97 -13.93
C THR A 120 17.15 10.38 -15.38
N GLY A 121 16.79 11.60 -15.76
CA GLY A 121 17.10 12.16 -17.09
C GLY A 121 16.01 11.91 -18.13
N ALA A 122 16.35 11.23 -19.22
CA ALA A 122 15.46 11.12 -20.39
C ALA A 122 14.18 10.31 -20.10
N VAL A 123 13.05 10.85 -20.54
CA VAL A 123 11.75 10.19 -20.50
C VAL A 123 11.66 9.21 -21.68
N SER A 124 11.14 8.01 -21.44
CA SER A 124 10.86 7.01 -22.48
C SER A 124 9.66 7.47 -23.33
N PRO A 125 9.81 7.64 -24.65
CA PRO A 125 8.68 7.99 -25.49
C PRO A 125 7.56 6.96 -25.46
N LYS A 126 7.91 5.67 -25.37
CA LYS A 126 6.95 4.56 -25.31
C LYS A 126 6.23 4.48 -23.96
N GLY A 127 6.96 4.68 -22.86
CA GLY A 127 6.35 4.77 -21.53
C GLY A 127 5.39 5.96 -21.43
N LEU A 128 5.79 7.10 -21.99
CA LEU A 128 4.95 8.31 -22.05
C LEU A 128 3.68 8.06 -22.90
N GLU A 129 3.83 7.47 -24.08
CA GLU A 129 2.72 7.11 -24.97
C GLU A 129 1.70 6.19 -24.27
N TYR A 130 2.17 5.13 -23.59
CA TYR A 130 1.31 4.20 -22.87
C TYR A 130 0.46 4.90 -21.80
N TYR A 131 1.09 5.69 -20.92
CA TYR A 131 0.34 6.35 -19.85
C TYR A 131 -0.61 7.44 -20.37
N ASN A 132 -0.24 8.18 -21.40
CA ASN A 132 -1.14 9.12 -22.02
C ASN A 132 -2.37 8.42 -22.62
N ASN A 133 -2.16 7.33 -23.36
CA ASN A 133 -3.25 6.56 -23.96
C ASN A 133 -4.19 5.97 -22.90
N PHE A 134 -3.63 5.43 -21.80
CA PHE A 134 -4.45 4.88 -20.72
C PHE A 134 -5.27 5.95 -20.00
N ILE A 135 -4.66 7.09 -19.69
CA ILE A 135 -5.34 8.24 -19.06
C ILE A 135 -6.44 8.76 -19.99
N ASP A 136 -6.15 8.94 -21.26
CA ASP A 136 -7.11 9.44 -22.25
C ASP A 136 -8.31 8.49 -22.40
N GLU A 137 -8.06 7.18 -22.40
CA GLU A 137 -9.13 6.19 -22.48
C GLU A 137 -10.03 6.21 -21.22
N LEU A 138 -9.46 6.33 -20.01
CA LEU A 138 -10.25 6.49 -18.79
C LEU A 138 -11.08 7.79 -18.82
N VAL A 139 -10.50 8.90 -19.19
CA VAL A 139 -11.19 10.20 -19.29
C VAL A 139 -12.29 10.16 -20.34
N LYS A 140 -12.11 9.51 -21.47
CA LYS A 140 -13.12 9.30 -22.52
C LYS A 140 -14.36 8.62 -21.98
N TYR A 141 -14.23 7.70 -21.02
CA TYR A 141 -15.36 7.06 -20.32
C TYR A 141 -15.88 7.88 -19.12
N GLY A 142 -15.35 9.07 -18.87
CA GLY A 142 -15.77 9.90 -17.73
C GLY A 142 -15.26 9.43 -16.38
N ILE A 143 -14.25 8.53 -16.36
CA ILE A 143 -13.63 8.00 -15.14
C ILE A 143 -12.66 9.03 -14.58
N GLN A 144 -12.80 9.36 -13.31
CA GLN A 144 -11.88 10.25 -12.60
C GLN A 144 -10.54 9.54 -12.38
N VAL A 145 -9.46 10.14 -12.85
CA VAL A 145 -8.11 9.55 -12.80
C VAL A 145 -7.41 9.91 -11.50
N HIS A 146 -6.97 8.90 -10.75
CA HIS A 146 -6.14 9.01 -9.55
C HIS A 146 -4.80 8.30 -9.80
N ILE A 147 -3.68 8.99 -9.61
CA ILE A 147 -2.36 8.42 -9.88
C ILE A 147 -1.54 8.28 -8.61
N THR A 148 -0.92 7.11 -8.45
CA THR A 148 0.12 6.85 -7.46
C THR A 148 1.49 6.97 -8.12
N LEU A 149 2.35 7.83 -7.58
CA LEU A 149 3.70 8.04 -8.11
C LEU A 149 4.64 6.88 -7.78
N HIS A 150 4.55 6.30 -6.58
CA HIS A 150 5.39 5.18 -6.15
C HIS A 150 4.58 4.11 -5.42
N HIS A 151 4.60 2.89 -5.95
CA HIS A 151 3.92 1.74 -5.36
C HIS A 151 4.92 0.60 -5.11
N LEU A 152 5.95 0.87 -4.31
CA LEU A 152 6.99 -0.07 -3.87
C LEU A 152 7.89 -0.62 -5.00
N ASP A 153 7.83 -0.07 -6.20
CA ASP A 153 8.49 -0.56 -7.42
C ASP A 153 9.63 0.38 -7.86
N LEU A 154 10.51 0.75 -6.93
CA LEU A 154 11.67 1.60 -7.19
C LEU A 154 12.50 1.03 -8.37
N PRO A 155 12.98 1.87 -9.33
CA PRO A 155 13.91 1.39 -10.35
C PRO A 155 15.16 0.75 -9.74
N GLN A 156 15.52 -0.46 -10.20
CA GLN A 156 16.70 -1.17 -9.69
C GLN A 156 17.98 -0.33 -9.83
N ILE A 157 18.11 0.42 -10.91
CA ILE A 157 19.25 1.30 -11.14
C ILE A 157 19.41 2.40 -10.06
N ILE A 158 18.34 2.83 -9.43
CA ILE A 158 18.36 3.79 -8.31
C ILE A 158 18.88 3.09 -7.04
N GLU A 159 18.41 1.86 -6.79
CA GLU A 159 18.94 1.03 -5.69
C GLU A 159 20.42 0.78 -5.86
N ASP A 160 20.86 0.34 -7.05
CA ASP A 160 22.25 0.02 -7.36
C ASP A 160 23.18 1.24 -7.25
N LYS A 161 22.72 2.41 -7.64
CA LYS A 161 23.56 3.62 -7.66
C LYS A 161 23.85 4.17 -6.26
N TYR A 162 22.93 4.08 -5.31
CA TYR A 162 23.11 4.72 -4.02
C TYR A 162 22.24 4.15 -2.88
N GLY A 163 21.64 2.97 -3.03
CA GLY A 163 20.83 2.31 -2.01
C GLY A 163 19.42 2.88 -1.83
N GLY A 164 18.86 3.40 -2.91
CA GLY A 164 17.45 3.80 -2.95
C GLY A 164 17.02 4.69 -1.80
N TRP A 165 16.01 4.25 -1.04
CA TRP A 165 15.44 5.00 0.08
C TRP A 165 16.39 5.19 1.28
N LEU A 166 17.51 4.48 1.36
CA LEU A 166 18.52 4.71 2.42
C LEU A 166 19.34 5.99 2.19
N SER A 167 19.35 6.52 0.99
CA SER A 167 20.08 7.73 0.66
C SER A 167 19.18 8.95 0.56
N PRO A 168 19.52 10.09 1.18
CA PRO A 168 18.76 11.33 1.02
C PRO A 168 18.76 11.89 -0.43
N ARG A 169 19.62 11.35 -1.30
CA ARG A 169 19.64 11.69 -2.73
C ARG A 169 18.32 11.35 -3.42
N ILE A 170 17.60 10.34 -2.94
CA ILE A 170 16.31 9.91 -3.48
C ILE A 170 15.28 11.04 -3.47
N VAL A 171 15.34 11.95 -2.52
CA VAL A 171 14.42 13.10 -2.43
C VAL A 171 14.46 13.94 -3.71
N LYS A 172 15.66 14.25 -4.19
CA LYS A 172 15.85 15.02 -5.44
C LYS A 172 15.40 14.24 -6.67
N ASP A 173 15.80 12.97 -6.76
CA ASP A 173 15.54 12.15 -7.93
C ASP A 173 14.03 11.80 -8.04
N PHE A 174 13.37 11.52 -6.91
CA PHE A 174 11.93 11.30 -6.86
C PHE A 174 11.14 12.59 -7.18
N THR A 175 11.59 13.75 -6.70
CA THR A 175 10.96 15.02 -7.03
C THR A 175 11.09 15.33 -8.53
N ALA A 176 12.22 15.02 -9.16
CA ALA A 176 12.39 15.19 -10.60
C ALA A 176 11.51 14.25 -11.42
N TYR A 177 11.32 13.00 -10.97
CA TYR A 177 10.37 12.06 -11.56
C TYR A 177 8.92 12.56 -11.43
N ALA A 178 8.52 13.04 -10.25
CA ALA A 178 7.20 13.61 -10.02
C ALA A 178 6.94 14.85 -10.89
N ASP A 179 7.95 15.69 -11.11
CA ASP A 179 7.87 16.86 -12.02
C ASP A 179 7.50 16.44 -13.45
N VAL A 180 8.09 15.35 -13.93
CA VAL A 180 7.72 14.77 -15.23
C VAL A 180 6.26 14.32 -15.22
N CYS A 181 5.81 13.56 -14.22
CA CYS A 181 4.43 13.08 -14.14
C CYS A 181 3.43 14.24 -14.11
N PHE A 182 3.68 15.26 -13.30
CA PHE A 182 2.80 16.43 -13.21
C PHE A 182 2.72 17.21 -14.53
N ARG A 183 3.86 17.38 -15.20
CA ARG A 183 3.92 18.08 -16.48
C ARG A 183 3.17 17.35 -17.59
N GLU A 184 3.34 16.03 -17.66
CA GLU A 184 2.83 15.23 -18.78
C GLU A 184 1.37 14.78 -18.62
N PHE A 185 0.89 14.63 -17.39
CA PHE A 185 -0.42 14.00 -17.11
C PHE A 185 -1.36 14.88 -16.27
N GLY A 186 -0.86 15.91 -15.62
CA GLY A 186 -1.58 16.60 -14.55
C GLY A 186 -2.79 17.41 -14.98
N ASP A 187 -2.96 17.67 -16.25
CA ASP A 187 -4.15 18.30 -16.83
C ASP A 187 -5.40 17.41 -16.79
N ARG A 188 -5.21 16.08 -16.58
CA ARG A 188 -6.26 15.04 -16.57
C ARG A 188 -6.36 14.29 -15.26
N VAL A 189 -5.50 14.58 -14.29
CA VAL A 189 -5.42 13.85 -13.01
C VAL A 189 -6.09 14.62 -11.89
N ALA A 190 -7.07 14.01 -11.23
CA ALA A 190 -7.81 14.61 -10.12
C ALA A 190 -7.03 14.55 -8.80
N SER A 191 -6.33 13.46 -8.53
CA SER A 191 -5.56 13.30 -7.31
C SER A 191 -4.26 12.52 -7.51
N TRP A 192 -3.25 12.92 -6.74
CA TRP A 192 -1.92 12.33 -6.71
C TRP A 192 -1.63 11.71 -5.36
N THR A 193 -1.41 10.41 -5.33
CA THR A 193 -0.83 9.71 -4.19
C THR A 193 0.68 9.65 -4.39
N THR A 194 1.46 10.28 -3.54
CA THR A 194 2.91 10.27 -3.69
C THR A 194 3.49 8.88 -3.46
N MET A 195 3.10 8.25 -2.34
CA MET A 195 3.56 6.94 -1.90
C MET A 195 2.38 6.05 -1.53
N ASN A 196 2.42 4.79 -1.94
CA ASN A 196 1.53 3.77 -1.41
C ASN A 196 2.20 3.03 -0.26
N GLU A 197 1.56 3.04 0.91
CA GLU A 197 1.91 2.23 2.08
C GLU A 197 3.38 2.33 2.52
N PRO A 198 3.95 3.53 2.66
CA PRO A 198 5.35 3.65 3.05
C PRO A 198 5.65 3.01 4.41
N ASN A 199 4.68 3.01 5.34
CA ASN A 199 4.82 2.42 6.66
C ASN A 199 5.12 0.91 6.61
N ILE A 200 4.36 0.12 5.85
CA ILE A 200 4.64 -1.32 5.72
C ILE A 200 5.73 -1.59 4.68
N GLY A 201 5.85 -0.73 3.68
CA GLY A 201 6.87 -0.85 2.64
C GLY A 201 8.28 -0.85 3.22
N VAL A 202 8.60 0.11 4.08
CA VAL A 202 9.94 0.20 4.69
C VAL A 202 10.19 -0.94 5.68
N VAL A 203 9.17 -1.43 6.40
CA VAL A 203 9.30 -2.60 7.28
C VAL A 203 9.57 -3.85 6.45
N GLY A 204 8.80 -4.08 5.39
CA GLY A 204 9.01 -5.23 4.50
C GLY A 204 10.37 -5.24 3.82
N SER A 205 10.87 -4.06 3.44
CA SER A 205 12.09 -3.91 2.65
C SER A 205 13.37 -3.84 3.48
N TYR A 206 13.33 -3.21 4.66
CA TYR A 206 14.53 -2.85 5.43
C TYR A 206 14.55 -3.36 6.87
N ASP A 207 13.47 -4.01 7.34
CA ASP A 207 13.41 -4.61 8.67
C ASP A 207 13.39 -6.13 8.62
N ASN A 208 12.39 -6.74 7.99
CA ASN A 208 12.19 -8.18 7.95
C ASN A 208 12.57 -8.84 6.61
N GLY A 209 12.83 -8.09 5.56
CA GLY A 209 13.35 -8.56 4.28
C GLY A 209 12.36 -9.28 3.38
N VAL A 210 11.05 -9.23 3.65
CA VAL A 210 10.02 -9.92 2.84
C VAL A 210 9.73 -9.20 1.51
N PHE A 211 10.06 -7.90 1.42
CA PHE A 211 9.95 -7.12 0.20
C PHE A 211 11.35 -6.75 -0.34
N PRO A 212 11.50 -6.51 -1.66
CA PRO A 212 12.73 -5.97 -2.19
C PRO A 212 13.05 -4.59 -1.58
N PRO A 213 14.33 -4.23 -1.42
CA PRO A 213 15.52 -4.96 -1.83
C PRO A 213 15.95 -6.10 -0.89
N ALA A 214 15.13 -6.52 0.08
CA ALA A 214 15.36 -7.64 0.99
C ALA A 214 16.59 -7.41 1.89
N ARG A 215 16.56 -6.33 2.66
CA ARG A 215 17.59 -5.96 3.62
C ARG A 215 17.09 -6.18 5.04
N CYS A 216 17.84 -6.94 5.82
CA CYS A 216 17.53 -7.20 7.22
C CYS A 216 18.75 -7.71 7.99
N SER A 217 18.72 -7.60 9.33
CA SER A 217 19.65 -8.32 10.20
C SER A 217 19.19 -9.78 10.33
N ASP A 218 20.13 -10.73 10.40
CA ASP A 218 19.81 -12.17 10.47
C ASP A 218 18.84 -12.55 11.60
N GLN A 219 18.94 -11.88 12.74
CA GLN A 219 18.12 -12.17 13.92
C GLN A 219 16.66 -11.69 13.81
N PHE A 220 16.35 -10.76 12.89
CA PHE A 220 15.02 -10.14 12.73
C PHE A 220 14.39 -10.48 11.39
N GLY A 221 15.18 -10.97 10.43
CA GLY A 221 14.69 -11.32 9.11
C GLY A 221 13.68 -12.46 9.13
N VAL A 222 12.56 -12.30 8.44
CA VAL A 222 11.64 -13.39 8.11
C VAL A 222 12.23 -14.22 6.96
N THR A 223 13.01 -13.57 6.11
CA THR A 223 13.78 -14.20 5.03
C THR A 223 15.28 -14.06 5.31
N LYS A 224 16.09 -14.92 4.68
CA LYS A 224 17.55 -14.76 4.77
C LYS A 224 18.00 -13.59 3.89
N CYS A 225 18.37 -12.48 4.52
CA CYS A 225 18.94 -11.33 3.83
C CYS A 225 20.47 -11.49 3.64
N THR A 226 21.00 -10.83 2.63
CA THR A 226 22.46 -10.79 2.36
C THR A 226 23.11 -9.52 2.90
N ALA A 227 22.32 -8.52 3.26
CA ALA A 227 22.74 -7.24 3.79
C ALA A 227 21.59 -6.58 4.57
N GLY A 228 21.89 -5.57 5.35
CA GLY A 228 20.91 -4.73 6.05
C GLY A 228 21.13 -4.66 7.55
N ASP A 229 20.52 -3.64 8.15
CA ASP A 229 20.47 -3.44 9.58
C ASP A 229 19.05 -3.04 10.01
N SER A 230 18.27 -4.02 10.46
CA SER A 230 16.87 -3.85 10.89
C SER A 230 16.71 -2.86 12.03
N THR A 231 17.81 -2.56 12.74
CA THR A 231 17.74 -1.65 13.88
C THR A 231 17.69 -0.17 13.48
N VAL A 232 18.14 0.20 12.27
CA VAL A 232 18.24 1.59 11.80
C VAL A 232 17.70 1.85 10.41
N GLU A 233 17.87 0.90 9.47
CA GLU A 233 17.52 1.13 8.05
C GLU A 233 16.05 1.44 7.81
N PRO A 234 15.05 0.79 8.47
CA PRO A 234 13.65 1.14 8.25
C PRO A 234 13.33 2.58 8.64
N TYR A 235 13.96 3.09 9.70
CA TYR A 235 13.77 4.48 10.15
C TYR A 235 14.41 5.50 9.20
N ILE A 236 15.58 5.19 8.65
CA ILE A 236 16.24 6.03 7.64
C ILE A 236 15.41 6.08 6.36
N ALA A 237 14.96 4.92 5.89
CA ALA A 237 14.14 4.83 4.67
C ALA A 237 12.82 5.59 4.81
N ALA A 238 12.12 5.45 5.95
CA ALA A 238 10.90 6.20 6.24
C ALA A 238 11.14 7.71 6.28
N HIS A 239 12.22 8.15 6.92
CA HIS A 239 12.58 9.58 6.98
C HIS A 239 12.78 10.17 5.57
N ASN A 240 13.56 9.50 4.72
CA ASN A 240 13.79 9.94 3.35
C ASN A 240 12.51 9.90 2.50
N THR A 241 11.64 8.91 2.73
CA THR A 241 10.33 8.81 2.07
C THR A 241 9.44 10.00 2.44
N LEU A 242 9.38 10.36 3.72
CA LEU A 242 8.64 11.53 4.20
C LEU A 242 9.17 12.84 3.60
N MET A 243 10.49 13.00 3.53
CA MET A 243 11.12 14.17 2.92
C MET A 243 10.86 14.24 1.42
N ALA A 244 10.85 13.10 0.72
CA ALA A 244 10.52 13.02 -0.70
C ALA A 244 9.05 13.39 -0.95
N HIS A 245 8.13 12.87 -0.12
CA HIS A 245 6.71 13.26 -0.15
C HIS A 245 6.53 14.78 -0.03
N ALA A 246 7.11 15.39 1.01
CA ALA A 246 6.99 16.83 1.25
C ALA A 246 7.56 17.66 0.09
N SER A 247 8.71 17.27 -0.45
CA SER A 247 9.32 17.93 -1.61
C SER A 247 8.40 17.90 -2.84
N VAL A 248 7.77 16.75 -3.12
CA VAL A 248 6.82 16.58 -4.23
C VAL A 248 5.55 17.38 -4.01
N PHE A 249 5.02 17.40 -2.78
CA PHE A 249 3.85 18.19 -2.42
C PHE A 249 4.05 19.68 -2.72
N TYR A 250 5.18 20.25 -2.28
CA TYR A 250 5.45 21.67 -2.50
C TYR A 250 5.77 21.98 -3.96
N LEU A 251 6.44 21.07 -4.68
CA LEU A 251 6.60 21.21 -6.13
C LEU A 251 5.23 21.34 -6.83
N TYR A 252 4.29 20.44 -6.49
CA TYR A 252 2.95 20.48 -7.06
C TYR A 252 2.21 21.77 -6.71
N ARG A 253 2.20 22.15 -5.42
CA ARG A 253 1.58 23.38 -4.92
C ARG A 253 2.04 24.63 -5.62
N GLN A 254 3.34 24.77 -5.78
CA GLN A 254 3.92 26.01 -6.32
C GLN A 254 3.83 26.08 -7.83
N LYS A 255 4.05 24.96 -8.52
CA LYS A 255 4.23 24.98 -9.98
C LYS A 255 2.99 24.55 -10.76
N TYR A 256 2.23 23.58 -10.27
CA TYR A 256 1.21 22.89 -11.05
C TYR A 256 -0.22 23.12 -10.57
N GLN A 257 -0.48 23.09 -9.28
CA GLN A 257 -1.83 23.17 -8.73
C GLN A 257 -2.60 24.43 -9.15
N PRO A 258 -2.00 25.63 -9.27
CA PRO A 258 -2.74 26.82 -9.72
C PRO A 258 -3.42 26.64 -11.08
N ILE A 259 -2.89 25.77 -11.94
CA ILE A 259 -3.38 25.49 -13.29
C ILE A 259 -4.20 24.21 -13.31
N GLN A 260 -3.66 23.10 -12.74
CA GLN A 260 -4.22 21.74 -12.86
C GLN A 260 -5.35 21.45 -11.86
N LYS A 261 -5.38 22.13 -10.69
CA LYS A 261 -6.43 22.04 -9.67
C LYS A 261 -6.54 20.68 -8.94
N GLY A 262 -5.63 19.75 -9.18
CA GLY A 262 -5.59 18.46 -8.48
C GLY A 262 -5.17 18.60 -7.02
N ILE A 263 -5.25 17.51 -6.29
CA ILE A 263 -4.86 17.40 -4.86
C ILE A 263 -3.78 16.33 -4.67
N VAL A 264 -2.98 16.47 -3.60
CA VAL A 264 -1.85 15.58 -3.32
C VAL A 264 -1.98 14.97 -1.93
N GLY A 265 -1.81 13.67 -1.81
CA GLY A 265 -1.86 12.96 -0.54
C GLY A 265 -0.95 11.74 -0.50
N ILE A 266 -1.17 10.90 0.50
CA ILE A 266 -0.42 9.67 0.74
C ILE A 266 -1.36 8.54 1.15
N ASN A 267 -1.04 7.30 0.78
CA ASN A 267 -1.81 6.13 1.23
C ASN A 267 -1.04 5.36 2.30
N ILE A 268 -1.75 4.95 3.35
CA ILE A 268 -1.20 4.23 4.50
C ILE A 268 -1.79 2.83 4.57
N TYR A 269 -0.93 1.83 4.76
CA TYR A 269 -1.36 0.47 5.14
C TYR A 269 -1.99 0.49 6.52
N SER A 270 -3.10 -0.21 6.69
CA SER A 270 -3.90 -0.14 7.90
C SER A 270 -4.50 -1.48 8.31
N TYR A 271 -4.46 -1.71 9.60
CA TYR A 271 -5.34 -2.62 10.34
C TYR A 271 -5.83 -1.90 11.60
N TRP A 272 -6.97 -2.32 12.14
CA TRP A 272 -7.44 -1.74 13.40
C TRP A 272 -6.99 -2.59 14.59
N SER A 273 -6.53 -1.94 15.65
CA SER A 273 -6.08 -2.61 16.88
C SER A 273 -7.05 -2.38 18.03
N TYR A 274 -7.40 -3.47 18.71
CA TYR A 274 -8.18 -3.49 19.94
C TYR A 274 -7.32 -3.97 21.11
N PRO A 275 -7.52 -3.48 22.35
CA PRO A 275 -6.87 -4.05 23.52
C PRO A 275 -7.36 -5.50 23.75
N LEU A 276 -6.42 -6.41 24.06
CA LEU A 276 -6.76 -7.81 24.33
C LEU A 276 -7.57 -7.96 25.61
N THR A 277 -7.26 -7.15 26.62
CA THR A 277 -7.95 -7.12 27.91
C THR A 277 -8.37 -5.69 28.29
N ASN A 278 -9.14 -5.56 29.38
CA ASN A 278 -9.51 -4.26 29.94
C ASN A 278 -8.43 -3.68 30.87
N LEU A 279 -7.20 -4.18 30.83
CA LEU A 279 -6.10 -3.64 31.61
C LEU A 279 -5.53 -2.38 30.94
N THR A 280 -5.15 -1.39 31.72
CA THR A 280 -4.58 -0.11 31.24
C THR A 280 -3.36 -0.34 30.33
N VAL A 281 -2.51 -1.31 30.65
CA VAL A 281 -1.31 -1.64 29.85
C VAL A 281 -1.65 -2.10 28.43
N ASP A 282 -2.78 -2.79 28.22
CA ASP A 282 -3.22 -3.23 26.90
C ASP A 282 -3.84 -2.07 26.09
N PHE A 283 -4.49 -1.10 26.74
CA PHE A 283 -4.91 0.15 26.08
C PHE A 283 -3.70 0.98 25.66
N GLU A 284 -2.68 1.11 26.51
CA GLU A 284 -1.43 1.79 26.19
C GLU A 284 -0.67 1.06 25.07
N ALA A 285 -0.62 -0.27 25.07
CA ALA A 285 -0.06 -1.08 23.99
C ALA A 285 -0.80 -0.85 22.65
N THR A 286 -2.14 -0.77 22.71
CA THR A 286 -2.96 -0.48 21.54
C THR A 286 -2.69 0.92 20.98
N GLN A 287 -2.47 1.92 21.84
CA GLN A 287 -2.08 3.25 21.40
C GLN A 287 -0.69 3.26 20.77
N ARG A 288 0.30 2.59 21.39
CA ARG A 288 1.64 2.42 20.78
C ARG A 288 1.59 1.75 19.41
N CYS A 289 0.74 0.73 19.26
CA CYS A 289 0.51 0.09 17.98
C CYS A 289 0.06 1.11 16.90
N LYS A 290 -0.89 1.98 17.25
CA LYS A 290 -1.38 3.05 16.36
C LYS A 290 -0.30 4.09 16.08
N ASP A 291 0.47 4.49 17.08
CA ASP A 291 1.55 5.46 16.94
C ASP A 291 2.64 4.94 16.00
N PHE A 292 3.02 3.65 16.10
CA PHE A 292 3.99 3.04 15.20
C PHE A 292 3.43 2.79 13.81
N LEU A 293 2.17 2.34 13.70
CA LEU A 293 1.58 2.00 12.41
C LEU A 293 1.18 3.23 11.61
N PHE A 294 0.47 4.17 12.22
CA PHE A 294 -0.06 5.38 11.59
C PHE A 294 0.78 6.61 11.91
N GLY A 295 1.01 6.84 13.20
CA GLY A 295 1.68 8.03 13.70
C GLY A 295 3.07 8.20 13.12
N TRP A 296 3.80 7.11 12.87
CA TRP A 296 5.13 7.15 12.25
C TRP A 296 5.19 7.97 10.96
N ILE A 297 4.14 7.85 10.13
CA ILE A 297 4.06 8.58 8.86
C ILE A 297 3.16 9.81 8.99
N LEU A 298 2.00 9.68 9.66
CA LEU A 298 1.00 10.75 9.67
C LEU A 298 1.32 11.88 10.65
N ASP A 299 1.90 11.60 11.81
CA ASP A 299 2.22 12.66 12.77
C ASP A 299 3.22 13.68 12.22
N PRO A 300 4.32 13.29 11.53
CA PRO A 300 5.16 14.25 10.83
C PRO A 300 4.38 15.11 9.83
N LEU A 301 3.48 14.53 9.06
CA LEU A 301 2.70 15.25 8.05
C LEU A 301 1.70 16.24 8.68
N VAL A 302 1.14 15.90 9.84
CA VAL A 302 0.13 16.74 10.51
C VAL A 302 0.76 17.70 11.52
N PHE A 303 1.70 17.21 12.33
CA PHE A 303 2.25 17.95 13.46
C PHE A 303 3.70 18.43 13.25
N GLY A 304 4.43 17.84 12.31
CA GLY A 304 5.81 18.19 11.97
C GLY A 304 6.87 17.38 12.71
N ASP A 305 6.48 16.35 13.51
CA ASP A 305 7.43 15.51 14.24
C ASP A 305 6.84 14.11 14.49
N TYR A 306 7.70 13.16 14.82
CA TYR A 306 7.33 11.78 15.15
C TYR A 306 6.58 11.68 16.49
N PRO A 307 5.76 10.62 16.69
CA PRO A 307 5.15 10.32 17.99
C PRO A 307 6.18 10.24 19.11
N GLU A 308 5.85 10.79 20.28
CA GLU A 308 6.75 10.80 21.45
C GLU A 308 7.19 9.39 21.87
N VAL A 309 6.30 8.41 21.79
CA VAL A 309 6.61 7.02 22.13
C VAL A 309 7.65 6.43 21.16
N MET A 310 7.62 6.79 19.88
CA MET A 310 8.65 6.38 18.92
C MET A 310 10.01 7.03 19.25
N LYS A 311 10.03 8.33 19.50
CA LYS A 311 11.25 9.04 19.91
C LYS A 311 11.86 8.41 21.16
N LYS A 312 11.02 8.01 22.13
CA LYS A 312 11.46 7.34 23.36
C LYS A 312 12.01 5.94 23.10
N ASN A 313 11.27 5.09 22.39
CA ASN A 313 11.59 3.67 22.25
C ASN A 313 12.71 3.43 21.24
N VAL A 314 12.69 4.11 20.10
CA VAL A 314 13.72 4.01 19.06
C VAL A 314 14.98 4.78 19.44
N GLY A 315 14.84 5.92 20.12
CA GLY A 315 15.94 6.74 20.56
C GLY A 315 16.77 7.31 19.40
N SER A 316 18.08 7.30 19.53
CA SER A 316 19.01 7.87 18.53
C SER A 316 19.02 7.19 17.17
N ARG A 317 18.34 6.04 17.02
CA ARG A 317 18.20 5.33 15.74
C ARG A 317 17.11 5.95 14.85
N LEU A 318 16.20 6.72 15.43
CA LEU A 318 15.17 7.49 14.69
C LEU A 318 15.80 8.83 14.23
N PRO A 319 15.96 9.06 12.92
CA PRO A 319 16.53 10.32 12.44
C PRO A 319 15.65 11.51 12.86
N PRO A 320 16.17 12.50 13.60
CA PRO A 320 15.37 13.65 13.99
C PRO A 320 15.14 14.59 12.80
N PHE A 321 13.98 15.25 12.76
CA PHE A 321 13.78 16.37 11.83
C PHE A 321 14.54 17.62 12.32
N THR A 322 15.25 18.26 11.40
CA THR A 322 15.70 19.64 11.62
C THR A 322 14.49 20.57 11.62
N LYS A 323 14.64 21.77 12.16
CA LYS A 323 13.56 22.77 12.15
C LYS A 323 12.99 23.00 10.73
N ASN A 324 13.85 23.16 9.75
CA ASN A 324 13.44 23.38 8.37
C ASN A 324 12.71 22.17 7.78
N GLN A 325 13.12 20.94 8.11
CA GLN A 325 12.45 19.72 7.69
C GLN A 325 11.07 19.58 8.34
N SER A 326 10.98 19.86 9.66
CA SER A 326 9.71 19.88 10.39
C SER A 326 8.71 20.90 9.80
N GLU A 327 9.16 22.10 9.49
CA GLU A 327 8.35 23.13 8.84
C GLU A 327 7.94 22.73 7.42
N LEU A 328 8.83 22.05 6.66
CA LEU A 328 8.54 21.59 5.32
C LEU A 328 7.53 20.45 5.32
N ILE A 329 7.62 19.49 6.25
CA ILE A 329 6.76 18.31 6.23
C ILE A 329 5.38 18.58 6.80
N LYS A 330 5.26 19.50 7.76
CA LYS A 330 4.00 19.84 8.41
C LYS A 330 3.00 20.43 7.43
N GLY A 331 1.82 19.79 7.33
CA GLY A 331 0.74 20.22 6.44
C GLY A 331 0.98 19.89 4.95
N SER A 332 1.93 19.01 4.63
CA SER A 332 2.24 18.63 3.26
C SER A 332 1.29 17.55 2.69
N LEU A 333 -0.02 17.66 2.95
CA LEU A 333 -1.03 16.74 2.42
C LEU A 333 -2.38 17.44 2.24
N ASP A 334 -3.17 17.01 1.26
CA ASP A 334 -4.56 17.40 1.03
C ASP A 334 -5.54 16.29 1.46
N PHE A 335 -5.12 15.04 1.39
CA PHE A 335 -5.91 13.88 1.78
C PHE A 335 -5.02 12.76 2.32
N ILE A 336 -5.63 11.87 3.08
CA ILE A 336 -5.05 10.61 3.54
C ILE A 336 -5.85 9.47 2.93
N GLY A 337 -5.18 8.59 2.18
CA GLY A 337 -5.74 7.33 1.74
C GLY A 337 -5.46 6.24 2.78
N ILE A 338 -6.44 5.37 3.01
CA ILE A 338 -6.32 4.27 3.96
C ILE A 338 -6.59 2.96 3.24
N ASN A 339 -5.59 2.09 3.19
CA ASN A 339 -5.73 0.72 2.72
C ASN A 339 -5.95 -0.17 3.94
N HIS A 340 -7.22 -0.45 4.24
CA HIS A 340 -7.62 -1.20 5.44
C HIS A 340 -7.91 -2.66 5.10
N TYR A 341 -7.34 -3.58 5.89
CA TYR A 341 -7.43 -5.01 5.60
C TYR A 341 -8.17 -5.82 6.67
N TYR A 342 -7.87 -5.60 7.98
CA TYR A 342 -8.40 -6.43 9.06
C TYR A 342 -8.28 -5.72 10.41
N SER A 343 -8.69 -6.43 11.48
CA SER A 343 -8.53 -5.98 12.87
C SER A 343 -7.82 -7.04 13.70
N LEU A 344 -7.04 -6.59 14.69
CA LEU A 344 -6.26 -7.44 15.59
C LEU A 344 -6.49 -7.06 17.05
N TYR A 345 -6.29 -8.02 17.95
CA TYR A 345 -6.12 -7.75 19.36
C TYR A 345 -4.65 -7.57 19.71
N VAL A 346 -4.36 -6.65 20.60
CA VAL A 346 -3.01 -6.27 21.02
C VAL A 346 -2.92 -6.36 22.53
N ASN A 347 -1.84 -6.95 23.03
CA ASN A 347 -1.48 -6.87 24.43
C ASN A 347 -0.07 -6.29 24.62
N ASP A 348 0.18 -5.80 25.81
CA ASP A 348 1.47 -5.26 26.19
C ASP A 348 2.59 -6.29 26.15
N LEU A 349 3.75 -5.88 25.70
CA LEU A 349 5.00 -6.60 25.78
C LEU A 349 6.07 -5.67 26.34
N PRO A 350 6.80 -6.05 27.41
CA PRO A 350 7.86 -5.20 27.93
C PRO A 350 8.94 -4.87 26.89
N LEU A 351 9.42 -3.64 26.89
CA LEU A 351 10.50 -3.22 26.01
C LEU A 351 11.77 -4.01 26.33
N GLY A 352 12.30 -4.72 25.33
CA GLY A 352 13.54 -5.49 25.45
C GLY A 352 14.78 -4.61 25.68
N THR A 353 15.82 -5.20 26.29
CA THR A 353 17.10 -4.51 26.59
C THR A 353 18.19 -4.75 25.54
N GLY A 354 17.99 -5.69 24.60
CA GLY A 354 18.94 -6.01 23.52
C GLY A 354 18.79 -5.12 22.30
N ALA A 355 19.39 -5.55 21.18
CA ALA A 355 19.12 -4.98 19.88
C ALA A 355 17.63 -5.15 19.53
N ARG A 356 17.05 -4.13 18.92
CA ARG A 356 15.63 -4.09 18.61
C ARG A 356 15.41 -3.64 17.18
N ASP A 357 14.53 -4.33 16.50
CA ASP A 357 13.92 -3.95 15.23
C ASP A 357 12.66 -3.09 15.44
N TYR A 358 11.95 -2.79 14.38
CA TYR A 358 10.69 -2.05 14.43
C TYR A 358 9.64 -2.74 15.33
N GLY A 359 9.51 -4.07 15.22
CA GLY A 359 8.53 -4.82 16.00
C GLY A 359 8.85 -4.82 17.49
N ALA A 360 10.11 -5.01 17.87
CA ALA A 360 10.57 -4.97 19.25
C ALA A 360 10.51 -3.55 19.85
N ASP A 361 10.72 -2.50 19.06
CA ASP A 361 10.56 -1.11 19.49
C ASP A 361 9.09 -0.74 19.76
N MET A 362 8.16 -1.32 19.02
CA MET A 362 6.72 -1.15 19.25
C MET A 362 6.29 -1.79 20.58
N SER A 363 6.98 -2.82 21.06
CA SER A 363 6.73 -3.48 22.35
C SER A 363 5.29 -3.96 22.55
N ILE A 364 4.76 -4.67 21.57
CA ILE A 364 3.41 -5.26 21.60
C ILE A 364 3.44 -6.71 21.17
N GLN A 365 2.41 -7.44 21.54
CA GLN A 365 2.13 -8.75 21.01
C GLN A 365 0.75 -8.77 20.34
N TYR A 366 0.71 -9.23 19.09
CA TYR A 366 -0.54 -9.45 18.38
C TYR A 366 -1.21 -10.74 18.83
N ARG A 367 -2.54 -10.72 19.02
CA ARG A 367 -3.37 -11.84 19.36
C ARG A 367 -4.61 -11.90 18.46
N GLY A 368 -4.99 -13.10 18.01
CA GLY A 368 -6.20 -13.33 17.24
C GLY A 368 -6.15 -14.62 16.45
N LYS A 369 -7.31 -15.13 16.07
CA LYS A 369 -7.43 -16.30 15.18
C LYS A 369 -6.83 -16.05 13.79
N TYR A 370 -6.53 -14.80 13.45
CA TYR A 370 -6.06 -14.33 12.15
C TYR A 370 -4.55 -14.05 12.10
N LEU A 371 -3.79 -14.29 13.21
CA LEU A 371 -2.32 -14.21 13.15
C LEU A 371 -1.75 -15.18 12.10
N PHE A 372 -2.42 -16.33 11.95
CA PHE A 372 -2.12 -17.30 10.89
C PHE A 372 -2.51 -16.77 9.51
N LEU A 373 -3.56 -15.96 9.43
CA LEU A 373 -4.00 -15.31 8.19
C LEU A 373 -3.05 -14.16 7.80
N LEU A 374 -2.42 -13.48 8.77
CA LEU A 374 -1.40 -12.44 8.49
C LEU A 374 -0.16 -13.05 7.82
N ILE A 375 0.30 -14.20 8.32
CA ILE A 375 1.39 -14.97 7.70
C ILE A 375 0.91 -15.55 6.36
N VAL A 376 -0.34 -15.94 6.25
CA VAL A 376 -0.96 -16.47 5.02
C VAL A 376 -1.34 -15.34 4.06
N ILE A 377 -1.76 -14.14 4.50
CA ILE A 377 -2.02 -12.98 3.61
C ILE A 377 -0.70 -12.34 3.16
N LEU A 378 0.31 -12.23 4.00
CA LEU A 378 1.67 -11.96 3.54
C LEU A 378 2.18 -13.10 2.64
N GLY A 379 1.85 -14.35 2.94
CA GLY A 379 2.11 -15.53 2.09
C GLY A 379 1.22 -15.62 0.86
N VAL A 380 -0.03 -15.12 0.87
CA VAL A 380 -0.97 -15.09 -0.27
C VAL A 380 -0.84 -13.82 -1.10
N LEU A 381 -0.45 -12.69 -0.54
CA LEU A 381 0.06 -11.54 -1.33
C LEU A 381 1.42 -11.87 -1.98
N LEU A 382 2.09 -12.90 -1.45
CA LEU A 382 3.27 -13.54 -2.03
C LEU A 382 2.91 -14.75 -2.92
N ASN A 383 1.63 -15.19 -2.99
CA ASN A 383 1.16 -16.37 -3.73
C ASN A 383 0.05 -16.05 -4.76
N HIS A 384 -0.22 -14.77 -5.08
CA HIS A 384 -1.12 -14.36 -6.16
C HIS A 384 -0.54 -13.18 -6.94
#